data_455c2b562690f7dcd9e3ef27e09e57f3
#
_entry.id   455c2b562690f7dcd9e3ef27e09e57f3
#
_cell.length_a   1.000
_cell.length_b   1.000
_cell.length_c   1.000
_cell.angle_alpha   90.00
_cell.angle_beta   90.00
_cell.angle_gamma   90.00
#
_symmetry.space_group_name_H-M   'P 1'
#
loop_
_entity.id
_entity.type
_entity.pdbx_description
1 polymer ?
#
loop_
_entity_poly.entity_id
_entity_poly.type
_entity_poly.pdbx_seq_one_letter_code
_entity_poly.pdbx_strand_id
1 'polypeptide(L)' 'MLKDILIVDGYNVIFAWTHLKKLAHESLEHARMELRDRLLNYGKFKGYEVILVFD' A
#
# COMPACT_ATOMS: atom_id res chain seq x y z
N MET A 1 -16.91 -8.58 -16.28
CA MET A 1 -16.78 -9.13 -14.93
C MET A 1 -16.37 -8.04 -13.96
N LEU A 2 -16.95 -8.07 -12.75
CA LEU A 2 -16.59 -7.13 -11.72
C LEU A 2 -15.26 -7.54 -11.09
N LYS A 3 -14.40 -6.56 -10.85
CA LYS A 3 -13.15 -6.81 -10.11
C LYS A 3 -13.44 -6.81 -8.62
N ASP A 4 -12.71 -7.62 -7.89
CA ASP A 4 -12.72 -7.53 -6.45
C ASP A 4 -12.02 -6.23 -6.03
N ILE A 5 -12.54 -5.60 -5.00
CA ILE A 5 -11.99 -4.36 -4.47
C ILE A 5 -11.29 -4.66 -3.16
N LEU A 6 -10.03 -4.23 -3.07
CA LEU A 6 -9.24 -4.34 -1.86
C LEU A 6 -9.02 -2.93 -1.29
N ILE A 7 -9.55 -2.69 -0.11
CA ILE A 7 -9.37 -1.41 0.59
C ILE A 7 -8.28 -1.60 1.64
N VAL A 8 -7.24 -0.76 1.58
CA VAL A 8 -6.08 -0.89 2.45
C VAL A 8 -5.89 0.37 3.28
N ASP A 9 -5.77 0.19 4.60
CA ASP A 9 -5.38 1.25 5.51
C ASP A 9 -3.86 1.39 5.45
N GLY A 10 -3.40 2.40 4.71
CA GLY A 10 -2.00 2.54 4.36
C GLY A 10 -1.08 2.75 5.56
N TYR A 11 -1.47 3.57 6.53
CA TYR A 11 -0.61 3.81 7.68
C TYR A 11 -0.49 2.57 8.56
N ASN A 12 -1.56 1.81 8.73
CA ASN A 12 -1.48 0.57 9.49
C ASN A 12 -0.50 -0.42 8.84
N VAL A 13 -0.53 -0.52 7.52
CA VAL A 13 0.40 -1.39 6.80
C VAL A 13 1.83 -0.88 6.90
N ILE A 14 2.04 0.43 6.73
CA ILE A 14 3.39 1.01 6.82
C ILE A 14 4.01 0.72 8.19
N PHE A 15 3.26 0.94 9.27
CA PHE A 15 3.81 0.77 10.61
C PHE A 15 3.86 -0.68 11.10
N ALA A 16 3.15 -1.58 10.44
CA ALA A 16 3.23 -3.01 10.71
C ALA A 16 4.34 -3.72 9.93
N TRP A 17 4.76 -3.16 8.82
CA TRP A 17 5.79 -3.75 7.95
C TRP A 17 7.13 -3.09 8.25
N THR A 18 8.06 -3.86 8.81
CA THR A 18 9.34 -3.34 9.27
C THR A 18 10.10 -2.53 8.21
N HIS A 19 10.14 -3.01 6.98
CA HIS A 19 10.82 -2.31 5.89
C HIS A 19 10.20 -0.93 5.65
N LEU A 20 8.88 -0.86 5.57
CA LEU A 20 8.18 0.40 5.34
C LEU A 20 8.24 1.32 6.55
N LYS A 21 8.22 0.76 7.75
CA LYS A 21 8.37 1.53 8.97
C LYS A 21 9.73 2.24 9.02
N LYS A 22 10.79 1.55 8.66
CA LYS A 22 12.12 2.15 8.59
C LYS A 22 12.16 3.26 7.55
N LEU A 23 11.58 3.01 6.39
CA LEU A 23 11.52 4.01 5.33
C LEU A 23 10.73 5.24 5.78
N ALA A 24 9.65 5.04 6.54
CA ALA A 24 8.83 6.14 7.05
C ALA A 24 9.57 7.03 8.04
N HIS A 25 10.53 6.48 8.78
CA HIS A 25 11.38 7.28 9.67
C HIS A 25 12.27 8.26 8.91
N GLU A 26 12.65 7.90 7.70
CA GLU A 26 13.45 8.77 6.84
C GLU A 26 12.56 9.71 6.03
N SER A 27 11.51 9.16 5.44
CA SER A 27 10.57 9.92 4.61
C SER A 27 9.24 9.18 4.57
N LEU A 28 8.23 9.77 5.20
CA LEU A 28 6.87 9.22 5.16
C LEU A 28 6.33 9.19 3.72
N GLU A 29 6.67 10.21 2.93
CA GLU A 29 6.25 10.26 1.54
C GLU A 29 6.80 9.09 0.74
N HIS A 30 8.09 8.74 0.92
CA HIS A 30 8.68 7.59 0.26
C HIS A 30 8.01 6.28 0.69
N ALA A 31 7.66 6.16 1.97
CA ALA A 31 6.96 4.95 2.45
C ALA A 31 5.58 4.82 1.80
N ARG A 32 4.85 5.92 1.66
CA ARG A 32 3.55 5.91 0.99
C ARG A 32 3.68 5.50 -0.46
N MET A 33 4.67 6.06 -1.16
CA MET A 33 4.90 5.74 -2.58
C MET A 33 5.31 4.29 -2.77
N GLU A 34 6.18 3.78 -1.91
CA GLU A 34 6.62 2.39 -1.97
C GLU A 34 5.43 1.43 -1.76
N LEU A 35 4.61 1.71 -0.75
CA LEU A 35 3.43 0.89 -0.49
C LEU A 35 2.47 0.94 -1.66
N ARG A 36 2.23 2.13 -2.21
CA ARG A 36 1.35 2.28 -3.37
C ARG A 36 1.81 1.43 -4.54
N ASP A 37 3.10 1.49 -4.86
CA ASP A 37 3.64 0.75 -5.99
C ASP A 37 3.52 -0.77 -5.79
N ARG A 38 3.80 -1.24 -4.58
CA ARG A 38 3.66 -2.67 -4.25
C ARG A 38 2.22 -3.14 -4.36
N LEU A 39 1.28 -2.35 -3.88
CA LEU A 39 -0.14 -2.71 -3.94
C LEU A 39 -0.70 -2.64 -5.35
N LEU A 40 -0.26 -1.68 -6.16
CA LEU A 40 -0.67 -1.63 -7.56
C LEU A 40 -0.19 -2.85 -8.33
N ASN A 41 1.04 -3.28 -8.09
CA ASN A 41 1.56 -4.50 -8.71
C ASN A 41 0.80 -5.74 -8.23
N TYR A 42 0.51 -5.82 -6.93
CA TYR A 42 -0.28 -6.91 -6.37
C TYR A 42 -1.68 -6.95 -6.99
N GLY A 43 -2.32 -5.79 -7.10
CA GLY A 43 -3.65 -5.69 -7.69
C GLY A 43 -3.67 -6.15 -9.15
N LYS A 44 -2.67 -5.75 -9.93
CA LYS A 44 -2.53 -6.20 -11.32
C LYS A 44 -2.36 -7.71 -11.40
N PHE A 45 -1.53 -8.26 -10.53
CA PHE A 45 -1.26 -9.69 -10.51
C PHE A 45 -2.51 -10.50 -10.15
N LYS A 46 -3.27 -10.04 -9.18
CA LYS A 46 -4.48 -10.72 -8.69
C LYS A 46 -5.76 -10.34 -9.43
N GLY A 47 -5.72 -9.28 -10.21
CA GLY A 47 -6.93 -8.77 -10.85
C GLY A 47 -7.84 -8.01 -9.90
N TYR A 48 -7.28 -7.42 -8.84
CA TYR A 48 -8.02 -6.60 -7.88
C TYR A 48 -7.92 -5.13 -8.21
N GLU A 49 -8.96 -4.40 -7.85
CA GLU A 49 -8.87 -2.95 -7.76
C GLU A 49 -8.46 -2.58 -6.34
N VAL A 50 -7.35 -1.87 -6.21
CA VAL A 50 -6.81 -1.51 -4.89
C VAL A 50 -7.14 -0.05 -4.59
N ILE A 51 -7.76 0.17 -3.43
CA ILE A 51 -8.01 1.50 -2.91
C ILE A 51 -7.16 1.66 -1.65
N LEU A 52 -6.16 2.53 -1.75
CA LEU A 52 -5.23 2.79 -0.66
C LEU A 52 -5.62 4.10 0.02
N VAL A 53 -5.89 4.03 1.31
CA VAL A 53 -6.32 5.18 2.10
C VAL A 53 -5.23 5.56 3.09
N PHE A 54 -4.86 6.84 3.09
CA PHE A 54 -3.97 7.42 4.09
C PHE A 54 -4.77 8.47 4.86
N ASP A 55 -5.24 8.08 6.00
CA ASP A 55 -6.10 8.93 6.81
C ASP A 55 -5.41 9.36 8.12
#